data_e4d307610fdb3a8e52836cde055ab8df
#
_entry.id   e4d307610fdb3a8e52836cde055ab8df
#
_cell.length_a   1.000
_cell.length_b   1.000
_cell.length_c   1.000
_cell.angle_alpha   90.00
_cell.angle_beta   90.00
_cell.angle_gamma   90.00
#
_symmetry.space_group_name_H-M   'P 1'
#
loop_
_entity.id
_entity.type
_entity.pdbx_description
1 polymer ?
#
loop_
_entity_poly.entity_id
_entity_poly.type
_entity_poly.pdbx_seq_one_letter_code
_entity_poly.pdbx_strand_id
1 'polypeptide(L)'
;AQTGVCLANSSYLREWFAWKKVPVYLETTLQEVKDDSIVCKDASGKEITIPCDSVISSAGYIPNPLAPKGSNVSLVGDCDGVGNLRSVVWRAYEVAMKI
;
A
#
# COMPACT_ATOMS: atom_id res chain seq x y z
N ALA A 1 -5.36 0.32 1.68
CA ALA A 1 -4.98 1.67 2.06
C ALA A 1 -4.69 2.50 0.80
N GLN A 2 -5.36 3.64 0.65
CA GLN A 2 -5.22 4.53 -0.52
C GLN A 2 -4.27 5.71 -0.23
N THR A 3 -3.27 5.49 0.61
CA THR A 3 -2.27 6.51 0.92
C THR A 3 -1.40 6.79 -0.31
N GLY A 4 -1.25 8.05 -0.69
CA GLY A 4 -0.45 8.47 -1.83
C GLY A 4 -1.18 8.45 -3.19
N VAL A 5 -2.44 8.06 -3.24
CA VAL A 5 -3.27 8.14 -4.45
C VAL A 5 -3.85 9.54 -4.57
N CYS A 6 -3.86 10.12 -5.78
CA CYS A 6 -4.46 11.43 -5.98
C CYS A 6 -5.98 11.40 -5.71
N LEU A 7 -6.55 12.54 -5.33
CA LEU A 7 -7.96 12.65 -4.93
C LEU A 7 -8.91 12.13 -6.00
N ALA A 8 -8.67 12.45 -7.26
CA ALA A 8 -9.52 12.03 -8.38
C ALA A 8 -9.61 10.49 -8.48
N ASN A 9 -8.48 9.80 -8.42
CA ASN A 9 -8.45 8.34 -8.47
C ASN A 9 -9.08 7.70 -7.24
N SER A 10 -8.84 8.25 -6.05
CA SER A 10 -9.40 7.71 -4.81
C SER A 10 -10.91 7.92 -4.72
N SER A 11 -11.42 9.06 -5.21
CA SER A 11 -12.87 9.32 -5.30
C SER A 11 -13.54 8.36 -6.28
N TYR A 12 -12.97 8.21 -7.48
CA TYR A 12 -13.48 7.27 -8.48
C TYR A 12 -13.57 5.84 -7.93
N LEU A 13 -12.52 5.35 -7.29
CA LEU A 13 -12.52 3.99 -6.73
C LEU A 13 -13.57 3.80 -5.64
N ARG A 14 -13.74 4.79 -4.75
CA ARG A 14 -14.78 4.75 -3.72
C ARG A 14 -16.18 4.70 -4.30
N GLU A 15 -16.46 5.55 -5.29
CA GLU A 15 -17.74 5.58 -5.99
C GLU A 15 -17.99 4.28 -6.75
N TRP A 16 -16.97 3.73 -7.39
CA TRP A 16 -17.06 2.46 -8.10
C TRP A 16 -17.38 1.30 -7.16
N PHE A 17 -16.70 1.20 -6.01
CA PHE A 17 -16.99 0.18 -5.00
C PHE A 17 -18.41 0.31 -4.45
N ALA A 18 -18.87 1.53 -4.19
CA ALA A 18 -20.24 1.79 -3.75
C ALA A 18 -21.27 1.39 -4.82
N TRP A 19 -21.03 1.77 -6.07
CA TRP A 19 -21.89 1.39 -7.19
C TRP A 19 -21.96 -0.12 -7.41
N LYS A 20 -20.82 -0.80 -7.34
CA LYS A 20 -20.76 -2.27 -7.45
C LYS A 20 -21.18 -2.99 -6.17
N LYS A 21 -21.52 -2.27 -5.10
CA LYS A 21 -21.87 -2.83 -3.79
C LYS A 21 -20.79 -3.78 -3.24
N VAL A 22 -19.54 -3.48 -3.49
CA VAL A 22 -18.40 -4.24 -2.95
C VAL A 22 -18.29 -3.94 -1.45
N PRO A 23 -18.33 -4.94 -0.56
CA PRO A 23 -18.14 -4.71 0.86
C PRO A 23 -16.75 -4.14 1.16
N VAL A 24 -16.70 -3.07 1.94
CA VAL A 24 -15.44 -2.43 2.38
C VAL A 24 -15.39 -2.43 3.89
N TYR A 25 -14.41 -3.11 4.45
CA TYR A 25 -14.18 -3.19 5.89
C TYR A 25 -13.02 -2.26 6.25
N LEU A 26 -13.34 -1.12 6.86
CA LEU A 26 -12.36 -0.16 7.34
C LEU A 26 -11.90 -0.50 8.75
N GLU A 27 -10.70 -0.07 9.12
CA GLU A 27 -10.11 -0.29 10.45
C GLU A 27 -10.13 -1.77 10.88
N THR A 28 -9.97 -2.66 9.90
CA THR A 28 -10.08 -4.11 10.07
C THR A 28 -8.74 -4.75 9.77
N THR A 29 -8.26 -5.57 10.68
CA THR A 29 -6.97 -6.26 10.59
C THR A 29 -7.17 -7.74 10.27
N LEU A 30 -6.45 -8.23 9.27
CA LEU A 30 -6.41 -9.65 8.95
C LEU A 30 -5.72 -10.41 10.10
N GLN A 31 -6.34 -11.46 10.60
CA GLN A 31 -5.81 -12.33 11.64
C GLN A 31 -5.32 -13.66 11.08
N GLU A 32 -6.14 -14.29 10.25
CA GLU A 32 -5.87 -15.63 9.74
C GLU A 32 -6.44 -15.79 8.33
N VAL A 33 -5.74 -16.53 7.50
CA VAL A 33 -6.23 -17.00 6.19
C VAL A 33 -6.49 -18.51 6.29
N LYS A 34 -7.72 -18.91 6.02
CA LYS A 34 -8.14 -20.30 5.96
C LYS A 34 -8.37 -20.76 4.52
N ASP A 35 -8.67 -22.02 4.31
CA ASP A 35 -8.83 -22.58 2.97
C ASP A 35 -10.02 -22.00 2.20
N ASP A 36 -11.09 -21.59 2.88
CA ASP A 36 -12.34 -21.12 2.31
C ASP A 36 -12.79 -19.75 2.83
N SER A 37 -11.99 -19.13 3.69
CA SER A 37 -12.36 -17.89 4.37
C SER A 37 -11.16 -17.16 4.96
N ILE A 38 -11.38 -15.89 5.30
CA ILE A 38 -10.45 -15.11 6.12
C ILE A 38 -11.10 -14.70 7.43
N VAL A 39 -10.30 -14.65 8.48
CA VAL A 39 -10.71 -14.12 9.78
C VAL A 39 -10.06 -12.75 9.95
N CYS A 40 -10.88 -11.77 10.19
CA CYS A 40 -10.49 -10.39 10.43
C CYS A 40 -10.97 -9.92 11.79
N LYS A 41 -10.31 -8.89 12.32
CA LYS A 41 -10.70 -8.26 13.58
C LYS A 41 -10.97 -6.78 13.33
N ASP A 42 -12.13 -6.30 13.73
CA ASP A 42 -12.50 -4.89 13.61
C ASP A 42 -11.87 -4.03 14.72
N ALA A 43 -12.08 -2.71 14.65
CA ALA A 43 -11.56 -1.76 15.63
C ALA A 43 -12.10 -2.00 17.07
N SER A 44 -13.25 -2.64 17.21
CA SER A 44 -13.84 -3.00 18.50
C SER A 44 -13.27 -4.29 19.09
N GLY A 45 -12.45 -5.00 18.31
CA GLY A 45 -11.90 -6.29 18.69
C GLY A 45 -12.79 -7.49 18.36
N LYS A 46 -13.88 -7.26 17.64
CA LYS A 46 -14.81 -8.33 17.21
C LYS A 46 -14.23 -9.06 16.00
N GLU A 47 -14.27 -10.37 16.02
CA GLU A 47 -13.90 -11.21 14.89
C GLU A 47 -14.98 -11.24 13.82
N ILE A 48 -14.57 -11.13 12.57
CA ILE A 48 -15.41 -11.21 11.38
C ILE A 48 -14.82 -12.28 10.49
N THR A 49 -15.61 -13.28 10.13
CA THR A 49 -15.22 -14.30 9.15
C THR A 49 -15.84 -13.97 7.80
N ILE A 50 -15.01 -13.85 6.78
CA ILE A 50 -15.42 -13.50 5.42
C ILE A 50 -15.14 -14.70 4.52
N PRO A 51 -16.15 -15.35 3.93
CA PRO A 51 -15.94 -16.45 2.99
C PRO A 51 -15.31 -15.91 1.70
N CYS A 52 -14.30 -16.60 1.18
CA CYS A 52 -13.62 -16.25 -0.06
C CYS A 52 -12.87 -17.45 -0.64
N ASP A 53 -12.75 -17.49 -1.96
CA ASP A 53 -12.00 -18.52 -2.69
C ASP A 53 -10.53 -18.13 -2.90
N SER A 54 -10.25 -16.83 -2.82
CA SER A 54 -8.91 -16.29 -3.07
C SER A 54 -8.67 -15.03 -2.24
N VAL A 55 -7.42 -14.83 -1.84
CA VAL A 55 -6.98 -13.66 -1.08
C VAL A 55 -5.84 -12.97 -1.82
N ILE A 56 -6.00 -11.67 -2.07
CA ILE A 56 -4.97 -10.83 -2.69
C ILE A 56 -4.43 -9.88 -1.61
N SER A 57 -3.15 -10.02 -1.30
CA SER A 57 -2.46 -9.11 -0.39
C SER A 57 -1.98 -7.86 -1.11
N SER A 58 -2.40 -6.70 -0.63
CA SER A 58 -1.94 -5.38 -1.10
C SER A 58 -1.49 -4.54 0.09
N ALA A 59 -0.55 -5.08 0.86
CA ALA A 59 -0.08 -4.49 2.11
C ALA A 59 0.98 -3.37 1.94
N GLY A 60 1.37 -3.06 0.70
CA GLY A 60 2.39 -2.07 0.37
C GLY A 60 3.77 -2.70 0.15
N TYR A 61 4.78 -1.85 0.14
CA TYR A 61 6.17 -2.23 -0.13
C TYR A 61 7.08 -1.84 1.03
N ILE A 62 8.20 -2.53 1.15
CA ILE A 62 9.27 -2.22 2.09
C ILE A 62 10.49 -1.81 1.29
N PRO A 63 11.18 -0.70 1.63
CA PRO A 63 12.43 -0.31 0.98
C PRO A 63 13.47 -1.43 1.05
N ASN A 64 14.09 -1.75 -0.08
CA ASN A 64 15.13 -2.78 -0.16
C ASN A 64 16.31 -2.29 -1.00
N PRO A 65 17.24 -1.51 -0.43
CA PRO A 65 18.40 -1.01 -1.15
C PRO A 65 19.39 -2.13 -1.45
N LEU A 66 20.02 -2.09 -2.64
CA LEU A 66 21.07 -3.01 -3.04
C LEU A 66 22.40 -2.75 -2.31
N ALA A 67 22.61 -1.52 -1.86
CA ALA A 67 23.79 -1.11 -1.12
C ALA A 67 23.41 -0.09 -0.02
N PRO A 68 24.17 -0.02 1.08
CA PRO A 68 23.94 0.99 2.09
C PRO A 68 24.27 2.40 1.55
N LYS A 69 23.60 3.40 2.05
CA LYS A 69 23.91 4.80 1.76
C LYS A 69 25.32 5.13 2.25
N GLY A 70 26.10 5.79 1.43
CA GLY A 70 27.49 6.14 1.76
C GLY A 70 27.93 7.42 1.04
N SER A 71 29.21 7.79 1.20
CA SER A 71 29.76 9.00 0.59
C SER A 71 29.67 9.00 -0.95
N ASN A 72 29.79 7.82 -1.55
CA ASN A 72 29.75 7.65 -3.02
C ASN A 72 28.48 6.92 -3.49
N VAL A 73 27.53 6.66 -2.59
CA VAL A 73 26.30 5.95 -2.91
C VAL A 73 25.12 6.77 -2.43
N SER A 74 24.31 7.21 -3.39
CA SER A 74 23.04 7.89 -3.13
C SER A 74 21.88 6.94 -3.45
N LEU A 75 20.95 6.80 -2.52
CA LEU A 75 19.74 6.01 -2.72
C LEU A 75 18.65 6.93 -3.27
N VAL A 76 17.97 6.47 -4.33
CA VAL A 76 16.85 7.19 -4.96
C VAL A 76 15.71 6.21 -5.28
N GLY A 77 14.49 6.72 -5.28
CA GLY A 77 13.32 5.90 -5.56
C GLY A 77 12.88 5.09 -4.35
N ASP A 78 12.16 4.01 -4.60
CA ASP A 78 11.50 3.21 -3.56
C ASP A 78 12.48 2.47 -2.63
N CYS A 79 13.73 2.29 -3.04
CA CYS A 79 14.77 1.70 -2.19
C CYS A 79 15.21 2.62 -1.03
N ASP A 80 14.99 3.93 -1.13
CA ASP A 80 15.24 4.91 -0.05
C ASP A 80 13.96 5.17 0.76
N GLY A 81 12.81 5.05 0.12
CA GLY A 81 11.50 5.20 0.75
C GLY A 81 10.39 5.08 -0.28
N VAL A 82 9.48 4.17 -0.01
CA VAL A 82 8.37 3.88 -0.92
C VAL A 82 7.54 5.13 -1.21
N GLY A 83 7.29 5.39 -2.47
CA GLY A 83 6.53 6.54 -2.92
C GLY A 83 5.77 6.28 -4.21
N ASN A 84 5.69 7.29 -5.05
CA ASN A 84 5.06 7.22 -6.37
C ASN A 84 6.03 7.73 -7.44
N LEU A 85 5.64 7.62 -8.72
CA LEU A 85 6.49 8.07 -9.83
C LEU A 85 6.96 9.53 -9.68
N ARG A 86 6.11 10.41 -9.18
CA ARG A 86 6.50 11.81 -8.94
C ARG A 86 7.62 11.89 -7.90
N SER A 87 7.49 11.22 -6.77
CA SER A 87 8.52 11.26 -5.72
C SER A 87 9.84 10.64 -6.18
N VAL A 88 9.79 9.59 -6.99
CA VAL A 88 10.99 8.96 -7.57
C VAL A 88 11.74 9.92 -8.49
N VAL A 89 11.03 10.56 -9.42
CA VAL A 89 11.62 11.52 -10.36
C VAL A 89 12.21 12.73 -9.61
N TRP A 90 11.48 13.30 -8.66
CA TRP A 90 11.96 14.45 -7.89
C TRP A 90 13.21 14.14 -7.08
N ARG A 91 13.24 13.02 -6.36
CA ARG A 91 14.41 12.58 -5.59
C ARG A 91 15.63 12.34 -6.48
N ALA A 92 15.43 11.71 -7.64
CA ALA A 92 16.50 11.51 -8.61
C ALA A 92 17.09 12.85 -9.11
N TYR A 93 16.21 13.80 -9.43
CA TYR A 93 16.62 15.16 -9.83
C TYR A 93 17.41 15.87 -8.72
N GLU A 94 16.91 15.86 -7.47
CA GLU A 94 17.59 16.48 -6.34
C GLU A 94 18.99 15.92 -6.08
N VAL A 95 19.16 14.61 -6.27
CA VAL A 95 20.48 13.98 -6.13
C VAL A 95 21.38 14.39 -7.30
N ALA A 96 20.90 14.31 -8.54
CA ALA A 96 21.65 14.68 -9.71
C ALA A 96 22.14 16.13 -9.69
N MET A 97 21.33 17.04 -9.15
CA MET A 97 21.71 18.46 -9.03
C MET A 97 22.79 18.75 -7.96
N LYS A 98 23.12 17.77 -7.13
CA LYS A 98 24.15 17.89 -6.08
C LYS A 98 25.48 17.22 -6.44
N ILE A 99 25.50 16.50 -7.55
CA ILE A 99 26.71 15.91 -8.12
C ILE A 99 27.35 16.94 -9.04
#